data_2d98371e52fc7f3b97a0b2b78c9405ac
#
_entry.id   2d98371e52fc7f3b97a0b2b78c9405ac
#
_cell.length_a   1.000
_cell.length_b   1.000
_cell.length_c   1.000
_cell.angle_alpha   90.00
_cell.angle_beta   90.00
_cell.angle_gamma   90.00
#
_symmetry.space_group_name_H-M   'P 1'
#
loop_
_entity.id
_entity.type
_entity.pdbx_description
1 polymer ?
#
loop_
_entity_poly.entity_id
_entity_poly.type
_entity_poly.pdbx_seq_one_letter_code
_entity_poly.pdbx_strand_id
1 'polypeptide(L)'
;MSRNAPYRLDDQIGFILRQANQRYAALFANGIGNGLTPTQWAALVRLGETGPCPQNQLGRLTAMDAATIKGVVERLDKRGLIQRSADPDDGRRLLV
;
A
#
# COMPACT_ATOMS: atom_id res chain seq x y z
N MET A 1 28.49 -27.45 7.47
CA MET A 1 28.01 -27.07 7.57
C MET A 1 26.88 -26.78 7.25
N SER A 2 26.38 -27.37 7.02
CA SER A 2 25.14 -27.19 6.76
C SER A 2 24.45 -26.54 7.80
N ARG A 3 24.96 -26.58 8.90
CA ARG A 3 24.38 -25.94 9.98
C ARG A 3 24.00 -24.57 9.64
N ASN A 4 24.52 -24.05 8.63
CA ASN A 4 24.20 -22.74 8.24
C ASN A 4 22.99 -22.65 7.33
N ALA A 5 22.46 -23.75 6.93
CA ALA A 5 21.42 -23.74 5.93
C ALA A 5 20.16 -23.00 6.38
N PRO A 6 19.58 -23.22 7.57
CA PRO A 6 18.39 -22.47 7.95
C PRO A 6 18.67 -20.99 8.10
N TYR A 7 19.80 -20.68 8.67
CA TYR A 7 20.21 -19.32 8.83
C TYR A 7 20.37 -18.65 7.47
N ARG A 8 20.97 -19.34 6.53
CA ARG A 8 21.12 -18.78 5.19
C ARG A 8 19.82 -18.67 4.46
N LEU A 9 18.89 -19.55 4.73
CA LEU A 9 17.57 -19.47 4.10
C LEU A 9 16.89 -18.17 4.46
N ASP A 10 16.91 -17.80 5.74
CA ASP A 10 16.32 -16.53 6.17
C ASP A 10 17.02 -15.36 5.51
N ASP A 11 18.34 -15.40 5.44
CA ASP A 11 19.10 -14.35 4.79
C ASP A 11 18.75 -14.23 3.32
N GLN A 12 18.61 -15.36 2.63
CA GLN A 12 18.27 -15.36 1.22
C GLN A 12 16.89 -14.82 0.97
N ILE A 13 15.93 -15.20 1.80
CA ILE A 13 14.57 -14.67 1.67
C ILE A 13 14.55 -13.17 1.86
N GLY A 14 15.26 -12.68 2.87
CA GLY A 14 15.34 -11.24 3.12
C GLY A 14 15.99 -10.51 1.95
N PHE A 15 17.04 -11.09 1.37
CA PHE A 15 17.72 -10.50 0.23
C PHE A 15 16.80 -10.44 -0.99
N ILE A 16 16.09 -11.52 -1.27
CA ILE A 16 15.16 -11.57 -2.39
C ILE A 16 14.03 -10.54 -2.22
N LEU A 17 13.50 -10.43 -1.01
CA LEU A 17 12.45 -9.45 -0.75
C LEU A 17 12.94 -8.03 -0.92
N ARG A 18 14.14 -7.74 -0.47
CA ARG A 18 14.71 -6.41 -0.66
C ARG A 18 14.93 -6.10 -2.13
N GLN A 19 15.41 -7.06 -2.91
CA GLN A 19 15.59 -6.85 -4.35
C GLN A 19 14.25 -6.64 -5.04
N ALA A 20 13.26 -7.44 -4.70
CA ALA A 20 11.93 -7.29 -5.27
C ALA A 20 11.36 -5.90 -4.97
N ASN A 21 11.51 -5.44 -3.73
CA ASN A 21 11.06 -4.11 -3.34
C ASN A 21 11.79 -3.02 -4.11
N GLN A 22 13.09 -3.17 -4.30
CA GLN A 22 13.86 -2.17 -5.03
C GLN A 22 13.43 -2.08 -6.49
N ARG A 23 13.19 -3.23 -7.11
CA ARG A 23 12.71 -3.24 -8.50
C ARG A 23 11.32 -2.65 -8.62
N TYR A 24 10.46 -2.98 -7.68
CA TYR A 24 9.11 -2.47 -7.63
C TYR A 24 9.12 -0.95 -7.50
N ALA A 25 9.91 -0.45 -6.56
CA ALA A 25 10.04 0.99 -6.36
C ALA A 25 10.62 1.69 -7.60
N ALA A 26 11.59 1.06 -8.26
CA ALA A 26 12.18 1.62 -9.47
C ALA A 26 11.17 1.74 -10.61
N LEU A 27 10.29 0.74 -10.76
CA LEU A 27 9.24 0.81 -11.76
C LEU A 27 8.32 2.00 -11.52
N PHE A 28 7.96 2.24 -10.28
CA PHE A 28 7.12 3.39 -9.95
C PHE A 28 7.86 4.70 -10.11
N ALA A 29 9.15 4.73 -9.78
CA ALA A 29 9.97 5.93 -9.97
C ALA A 29 10.10 6.29 -11.45
N ASN A 30 10.03 5.30 -12.34
CA ASN A 30 10.10 5.52 -13.78
C ASN A 30 8.74 5.85 -14.40
N GLY A 31 7.75 6.15 -13.58
CA GLY A 31 6.48 6.67 -14.08
C GLY A 31 5.40 5.65 -14.35
N ILE A 32 5.62 4.38 -14.07
CA ILE A 32 4.60 3.37 -14.31
C ILE A 32 3.35 3.67 -13.49
N GLY A 33 3.53 4.13 -12.27
CA GLY A 33 2.42 4.49 -11.41
C GLY A 33 1.93 5.92 -11.58
N ASN A 34 2.34 6.61 -12.63
CA ASN A 34 1.94 7.99 -12.89
C ASN A 34 2.31 8.90 -11.73
N GLY A 35 3.50 8.73 -11.19
CA GLY A 35 3.97 9.51 -10.04
C GLY A 35 3.49 9.01 -8.70
N LEU A 36 2.78 7.90 -8.67
CA LEU A 36 2.30 7.32 -7.41
C LEU A 36 3.38 6.47 -6.78
N THR A 37 3.39 6.42 -5.45
CA THR A 37 4.23 5.47 -4.74
C THR A 37 3.57 4.10 -4.75
N PRO A 38 4.32 3.02 -4.47
CA PRO A 38 3.71 1.69 -4.39
C PRO A 38 2.56 1.59 -3.39
N THR A 39 2.66 2.26 -2.23
CA THR A 39 1.58 2.23 -1.24
C THR A 39 0.35 2.98 -1.73
N GLN A 40 0.55 4.10 -2.41
CA GLN A 40 -0.56 4.84 -3.01
C GLN A 40 -1.25 4.02 -4.09
N TRP A 41 -0.47 3.35 -4.93
CA TRP A 41 -1.01 2.50 -5.97
C TRP A 41 -1.81 1.34 -5.38
N ALA A 42 -1.26 0.68 -4.34
CA ALA A 42 -1.95 -0.42 -3.69
C ALA A 42 -3.30 0.01 -3.11
N ALA A 43 -3.34 1.18 -2.49
CA ALA A 43 -4.57 1.70 -1.93
C ALA A 43 -5.61 1.97 -3.03
N LEU A 44 -5.20 2.57 -4.14
CA LEU A 44 -6.10 2.83 -5.24
C LEU A 44 -6.66 1.56 -5.85
N VAL A 45 -5.80 0.56 -6.05
CA VAL A 45 -6.24 -0.71 -6.62
C VAL A 45 -7.27 -1.38 -5.71
N ARG A 46 -7.02 -1.39 -4.41
CA ARG A 46 -7.96 -2.00 -3.48
C ARG A 46 -9.28 -1.24 -3.43
N LEU A 47 -9.24 0.08 -3.42
CA LEU A 47 -10.47 0.87 -3.46
C LEU A 47 -11.27 0.60 -4.73
N GLY A 48 -10.58 0.45 -5.85
CA GLY A 48 -11.25 0.12 -7.10
C GLY A 48 -11.93 -1.24 -7.05
N GLU A 49 -11.33 -2.19 -6.33
CA GLU A 49 -11.90 -3.54 -6.19
C GLU A 49 -13.05 -3.58 -5.20
N THR A 50 -12.92 -2.89 -4.08
CA THR A 50 -13.91 -2.99 -3.00
C THR A 50 -14.99 -1.94 -3.07
N GLY A 51 -14.71 -0.82 -3.73
CA GLY A 51 -15.58 0.34 -3.65
C GLY A 51 -15.37 1.10 -2.34
N PRO A 52 -16.27 2.01 -2.00
CA PRO A 52 -16.11 2.84 -0.80
C PRO A 52 -15.99 1.98 0.45
N CYS A 53 -15.03 2.30 1.30
CA CYS A 53 -14.84 1.55 2.54
C CYS A 53 -14.19 2.46 3.59
N PRO A 54 -14.32 2.10 4.87
CA PRO A 54 -13.68 2.86 5.95
C PRO A 54 -12.16 2.79 5.83
N GLN A 55 -11.50 3.85 6.27
CA GLN A 55 -10.04 3.95 6.16
C GLN A 55 -9.32 2.82 6.88
N ASN A 56 -9.77 2.45 8.06
CA ASN A 56 -9.11 1.37 8.81
C ASN A 56 -9.25 0.02 8.09
N GLN A 57 -10.35 -0.20 7.40
CA GLN A 57 -10.51 -1.40 6.60
C GLN A 57 -9.56 -1.40 5.41
N LEU A 58 -9.41 -0.26 4.75
CA LEU A 58 -8.46 -0.15 3.65
C LEU A 58 -7.05 -0.42 4.12
N GLY A 59 -6.69 0.07 5.30
CA GLY A 59 -5.40 -0.23 5.89
C GLY A 59 -5.18 -1.73 6.06
N ARG A 60 -6.17 -2.43 6.57
CA ARG A 60 -6.07 -3.89 6.71
C ARG A 60 -5.94 -4.60 5.38
N LEU A 61 -6.70 -4.17 4.39
CA LEU A 61 -6.67 -4.79 3.07
C LEU A 61 -5.35 -4.59 2.34
N THR A 62 -4.63 -3.55 2.69
CA THR A 62 -3.34 -3.24 2.07
C THR A 62 -2.17 -3.56 2.98
N ALA A 63 -2.43 -4.17 4.14
CA ALA A 63 -1.41 -4.49 5.14
C ALA A 63 -0.64 -3.26 5.62
N MET A 64 -1.32 -2.15 5.77
CA MET A 64 -0.75 -0.91 6.27
C MET A 64 -1.26 -0.62 7.67
N ASP A 65 -0.41 -0.06 8.52
CA ASP A 65 -0.83 0.37 9.85
C ASP A 65 -1.63 1.67 9.75
N ALA A 66 -2.21 2.08 10.86
CA ALA A 66 -3.11 3.22 10.89
C ALA A 66 -2.43 4.51 10.45
N ALA A 67 -1.19 4.73 10.88
CA ALA A 67 -0.48 5.95 10.51
C ALA A 67 -0.12 5.96 9.03
N THR A 68 0.28 4.82 8.50
CA THR A 68 0.67 4.70 7.09
C THR A 68 -0.52 4.92 6.19
N ILE A 69 -1.65 4.24 6.45
CA ILE A 69 -2.82 4.40 5.58
C ILE A 69 -3.38 5.81 5.67
N LYS A 70 -3.32 6.43 6.85
CA LYS A 70 -3.77 7.80 6.98
C LYS A 70 -2.99 8.73 6.06
N GLY A 71 -1.66 8.61 6.05
CA GLY A 71 -0.81 9.42 5.20
C GLY A 71 -1.05 9.16 3.72
N VAL A 72 -1.22 7.90 3.35
CA VAL A 72 -1.49 7.52 1.96
C VAL A 72 -2.82 8.14 1.50
N VAL A 73 -3.86 8.02 2.31
CA VAL A 73 -5.17 8.56 1.98
C VAL A 73 -5.13 10.08 1.85
N GLU A 74 -4.43 10.75 2.76
CA GLU A 74 -4.31 12.20 2.70
C GLU A 74 -3.62 12.66 1.41
N ARG A 75 -2.59 11.96 1.00
CA ARG A 75 -1.87 12.31 -0.23
C ARG A 75 -2.70 12.04 -1.47
N LEU A 76 -3.45 10.94 -1.50
CA LEU A 76 -4.33 10.64 -2.62
C LEU A 76 -5.47 11.65 -2.72
N ASP A 77 -6.01 12.02 -1.58
CA ASP A 77 -7.07 13.03 -1.54
C ASP A 77 -6.55 14.37 -2.06
N LYS A 78 -5.36 14.75 -1.64
CA LYS A 78 -4.75 16.02 -2.07
C LYS A 78 -4.51 16.04 -3.57
N ARG A 79 -4.25 14.89 -4.17
CA ARG A 79 -4.07 14.78 -5.62
C ARG A 79 -5.37 14.64 -6.37
N GLY A 80 -6.50 14.60 -5.67
CA GLY A 80 -7.80 14.46 -6.30
C GLY A 80 -8.11 13.08 -6.84
N LEU A 81 -7.37 12.07 -6.38
CA LEU A 81 -7.54 10.70 -6.89
C LEU A 81 -8.58 9.90 -6.11
N ILE A 82 -8.94 10.35 -4.93
CA ILE A 82 -10.01 9.75 -4.14
C ILE A 82 -10.88 10.85 -3.59
N GLN A 83 -12.07 10.47 -3.14
CA GLN A 83 -12.98 11.35 -2.44
C GLN A 83 -13.28 10.76 -1.09
N ARG A 84 -13.45 11.60 -0.10
CA ARG A 84 -13.90 11.16 1.22
C ARG A 84 -15.32 11.64 1.41
N SER A 85 -16.17 10.76 1.89
CA SER A 85 -17.52 11.13 2.23
C SER A 85 -17.86 10.55 3.58
N ALA A 86 -18.81 11.16 4.26
CA ALA A 86 -19.27 10.67 5.54
C ALA A 86 -20.02 9.35 5.32
N ASP A 87 -19.61 8.31 6.06
CA ASP A 87 -20.40 7.10 6.14
C ASP A 87 -21.61 7.43 7.01
N PRO A 88 -22.80 7.07 6.60
CA PRO A 88 -23.99 7.31 7.45
C PRO A 88 -23.83 6.74 8.85
N ASP A 89 -23.02 5.68 8.99
CA ASP A 89 -22.85 5.03 10.27
C ASP A 89 -21.66 5.54 11.07
N ASP A 90 -20.52 5.89 10.43
CA ASP A 90 -19.36 6.31 11.18
C ASP A 90 -18.59 7.48 10.56
N GLY A 91 -19.00 7.97 9.41
CA GLY A 91 -18.44 9.20 8.86
C GLY A 91 -17.04 9.08 8.28
N ARG A 92 -16.54 7.87 8.05
CA ARG A 92 -15.15 7.69 7.59
C ARG A 92 -15.04 6.89 6.30
N ARG A 93 -16.10 6.85 5.51
CA ARG A 93 -16.06 6.12 4.26
C ARG A 93 -15.20 6.83 3.24
N LEU A 94 -14.44 6.06 2.45
CA LEU A 94 -13.62 6.58 1.38
C LEU A 94 -14.25 6.24 0.03
N LEU A 95 -14.12 7.15 -0.92
CA LEU A 95 -14.61 6.96 -2.28
C LEU A 95 -13.46 7.10 -3.27
N VAL A 96 -13.54 6.38 -4.35
CA VAL A 96 -12.57 6.47 -5.45
C VAL A 96 -13.14 7.33 -6.57
#